data_ec0486bd8b2debce70a4789bcde04dd0
#
_entry.id   ec0486bd8b2debce70a4789bcde04dd0
#
_cell.length_a   1.000
_cell.length_b   1.000
_cell.length_c   1.000
_cell.angle_alpha   90.00
_cell.angle_beta   90.00
_cell.angle_gamma   90.00
#
_symmetry.space_group_name_H-M   'P 1'
#
loop_
_entity.id
_entity.type
_entity.pdbx_description
1 polymer ?
#
loop_
_entity_poly.entity_id
_entity_poly.type
_entity_poly.pdbx_seq_one_letter_code
_entity_poly.pdbx_strand_id
1 'polypeptide(L)'
;MKNYFLILVLFCSCSLGFSQSFEGNWKGSLQVSGMELPLIFEFKYNGGWEGSMQSPKQSTNRFPLSSITASGDSIYVELKNMGVKYHGKIGSDRNEIHGTFQQGAMKTNLVLQRLTADEASKEGTYKRSQRVNPPYSYDTVDVTFENSIDKVTLAGTITKPKEPGKYPAVVL
;
A
#
# COMPACT_ATOMS: atom_id res chain seq x y z
N MET A 1 -27.65 43.09 -27.59
CA MET A 1 -26.34 42.39 -27.58
C MET A 1 -25.74 42.16 -26.18
N LYS A 2 -26.40 42.57 -25.08
CA LYS A 2 -25.88 42.45 -23.70
C LYS A 2 -26.20 41.11 -23.01
N ASN A 3 -27.19 40.37 -23.48
CA ASN A 3 -27.66 39.15 -22.79
C ASN A 3 -27.02 37.85 -23.24
N TYR A 4 -26.32 37.81 -24.36
CA TYR A 4 -25.63 36.59 -24.84
C TYR A 4 -24.26 36.37 -24.19
N PHE A 5 -23.64 37.38 -23.62
CA PHE A 5 -22.37 37.30 -22.92
C PHE A 5 -22.49 36.61 -21.54
N LEU A 6 -23.65 36.79 -20.89
CA LEU A 6 -23.91 36.18 -19.58
C LEU A 6 -24.18 34.67 -19.67
N ILE A 7 -24.72 34.19 -20.79
CA ILE A 7 -25.00 32.75 -21.01
C ILE A 7 -23.72 31.98 -21.33
N LEU A 8 -22.76 32.61 -21.99
CA LEU A 8 -21.48 31.94 -22.33
C LEU A 8 -20.59 31.67 -21.10
N VAL A 9 -20.66 32.50 -20.07
CA VAL A 9 -19.90 32.34 -18.83
C VAL A 9 -20.45 31.22 -17.94
N LEU A 10 -21.74 30.92 -18.02
CA LEU A 10 -22.38 29.89 -17.21
C LEU A 10 -22.11 28.44 -17.71
N PHE A 11 -21.71 28.28 -18.98
CA PHE A 11 -21.50 26.97 -19.58
C PHE A 11 -20.06 26.39 -19.35
N CYS A 12 -19.13 27.22 -18.84
CA CYS A 12 -17.73 26.82 -18.64
C CYS A 12 -17.45 26.25 -17.25
N SER A 13 -18.43 26.14 -16.34
CA SER A 13 -18.20 25.79 -14.93
C SER A 13 -18.45 24.31 -14.60
N CYS A 14 -18.81 23.45 -15.55
CA CYS A 14 -19.27 22.08 -15.27
C CYS A 14 -18.23 20.96 -15.47
N SER A 15 -16.97 21.27 -15.73
CA SER A 15 -15.99 20.23 -16.12
C SER A 15 -15.05 19.74 -15.00
N LEU A 16 -15.15 20.22 -13.76
CA LEU A 16 -14.19 19.92 -12.70
C LEU A 16 -14.63 18.84 -11.69
N GLY A 17 -15.83 18.26 -11.86
CA GLY A 17 -16.41 17.40 -10.83
C GLY A 17 -16.02 15.91 -10.85
N PHE A 18 -15.45 15.39 -11.93
CA PHE A 18 -15.27 13.94 -12.10
C PHE A 18 -13.90 13.41 -11.66
N SER A 19 -12.88 14.26 -11.57
CA SER A 19 -11.53 13.83 -11.23
C SER A 19 -11.37 13.43 -9.75
N GLN A 20 -12.08 14.10 -8.84
CA GLN A 20 -11.94 13.88 -7.39
C GLN A 20 -12.61 12.61 -6.85
N SER A 21 -13.36 11.88 -7.66
CA SER A 21 -14.11 10.71 -7.18
C SER A 21 -13.21 9.52 -6.78
N PHE A 22 -12.00 9.43 -7.34
CA PHE A 22 -11.06 8.34 -7.06
C PHE A 22 -10.02 8.68 -5.99
N GLU A 23 -9.85 9.95 -5.64
CA GLU A 23 -8.88 10.35 -4.62
C GLU A 23 -9.14 9.68 -3.28
N GLY A 24 -8.05 9.36 -2.57
CA GLY A 24 -8.08 8.76 -1.25
C GLY A 24 -7.43 7.39 -1.19
N ASN A 25 -7.70 6.69 -0.10
CA ASN A 25 -7.18 5.36 0.18
C ASN A 25 -8.25 4.30 -0.08
N TRP A 26 -7.82 3.22 -0.68
CA TRP A 26 -8.69 2.13 -1.10
C TRP A 26 -8.09 0.80 -0.70
N LYS A 27 -8.90 -0.12 -0.17
CA LYS A 27 -8.48 -1.45 0.23
C LYS A 27 -9.26 -2.51 -0.52
N GLY A 28 -8.54 -3.51 -1.01
CA GLY A 28 -9.12 -4.75 -1.52
C GLY A 28 -8.33 -5.94 -1.04
N SER A 29 -8.86 -7.14 -1.24
CA SER A 29 -8.20 -8.39 -0.85
C SER A 29 -8.19 -9.37 -1.99
N LEU A 30 -7.01 -9.88 -2.32
CA LEU A 30 -6.85 -10.99 -3.26
C LEU A 30 -6.90 -12.32 -2.51
N GLN A 31 -7.52 -13.32 -3.11
CA GLN A 31 -7.41 -14.70 -2.65
C GLN A 31 -6.34 -15.42 -3.46
N VAL A 32 -5.21 -15.73 -2.83
CA VAL A 32 -4.07 -16.38 -3.47
C VAL A 32 -3.73 -17.66 -2.71
N SER A 33 -3.90 -18.82 -3.34
CA SER A 33 -3.61 -20.13 -2.72
C SER A 33 -4.25 -20.34 -1.34
N GLY A 34 -5.51 -19.89 -1.18
CA GLY A 34 -6.25 -20.01 0.09
C GLY A 34 -5.89 -18.97 1.15
N MET A 35 -4.99 -18.04 0.85
CA MET A 35 -4.63 -16.94 1.74
C MET A 35 -5.21 -15.62 1.24
N GLU A 36 -5.70 -14.83 2.18
CA GLU A 36 -6.14 -13.47 1.93
C GLU A 36 -4.95 -12.51 1.93
N LEU A 37 -4.74 -11.83 0.81
CA LEU A 37 -3.69 -10.84 0.61
C LEU A 37 -4.31 -9.45 0.44
N PRO A 38 -4.32 -8.62 1.48
CA PRO A 38 -4.81 -7.25 1.38
C PRO A 38 -3.90 -6.39 0.52
N LEU A 39 -4.52 -5.55 -0.30
CA LEU A 39 -3.87 -4.52 -1.10
C LEU A 39 -4.46 -3.16 -0.71
N ILE A 40 -3.59 -2.17 -0.57
CA ILE A 40 -3.98 -0.79 -0.33
C ILE A 40 -3.49 0.04 -1.50
N PHE A 41 -4.40 0.81 -2.10
CA PHE A 41 -4.10 1.79 -3.12
C PHE A 41 -4.33 3.19 -2.55
N GLU A 42 -3.42 4.10 -2.82
CA GLU A 42 -3.58 5.52 -2.55
C GLU A 42 -3.57 6.27 -3.89
N PHE A 43 -4.60 7.07 -4.14
CA PHE A 43 -4.71 7.92 -5.32
C PHE A 43 -4.79 9.38 -4.91
N LYS A 44 -4.01 10.22 -5.58
CA LYS A 44 -3.93 11.68 -5.39
C LYS A 44 -3.98 12.38 -6.74
N TYR A 45 -4.59 13.56 -6.75
CA TYR A 45 -4.64 14.40 -7.94
C TYR A 45 -4.09 15.80 -7.63
N ASN A 46 -2.91 16.11 -8.18
CA ASN A 46 -2.23 17.40 -8.04
C ASN A 46 -1.88 17.96 -9.42
N GLY A 47 -2.92 18.24 -10.25
CA GLY A 47 -2.71 18.61 -11.65
C GLY A 47 -2.33 17.43 -12.55
N GLY A 48 -2.14 16.24 -11.97
CA GLY A 48 -1.91 14.94 -12.57
C GLY A 48 -2.18 13.85 -11.55
N TRP A 49 -2.44 12.62 -12.00
CA TRP A 49 -2.65 11.48 -11.13
C TRP A 49 -1.32 10.93 -10.62
N GLU A 50 -1.24 10.79 -9.32
CA GLU A 50 -0.17 10.12 -8.58
C GLU A 50 -0.75 9.11 -7.62
N GLY A 51 0.01 8.09 -7.25
CA GLY A 51 -0.45 7.11 -6.28
C GLY A 51 0.56 6.03 -5.96
N SER A 52 0.18 5.18 -5.03
CA SER A 52 0.98 4.05 -4.59
C SER A 52 0.13 2.82 -4.32
N MET A 53 0.76 1.66 -4.38
CA MET A 53 0.20 0.39 -3.96
C MET A 53 1.05 -0.20 -2.83
N GLN A 54 0.41 -0.81 -1.84
CA GLN A 54 1.04 -1.54 -0.75
C GLN A 54 0.34 -2.87 -0.53
N SER A 55 1.11 -3.91 -0.18
CA SER A 55 0.59 -5.18 0.34
C SER A 55 1.06 -5.34 1.80
N PRO A 56 0.26 -4.95 2.81
CA PRO A 56 0.71 -4.88 4.20
C PRO A 56 1.16 -6.23 4.79
N LYS A 57 0.61 -7.35 4.31
CA LYS A 57 1.05 -8.69 4.75
C LYS A 57 2.40 -9.11 4.17
N GLN A 58 2.87 -8.46 3.10
CA GLN A 58 4.14 -8.80 2.44
C GLN A 58 5.25 -7.81 2.79
N SER A 59 4.92 -6.52 2.86
CA SER A 59 5.92 -5.47 3.10
C SER A 59 5.26 -4.18 3.62
N THR A 60 6.03 -3.40 4.37
CA THR A 60 5.68 -2.02 4.74
C THR A 60 5.94 -1.03 3.60
N ASN A 61 6.61 -1.45 2.54
CA ASN A 61 6.97 -0.57 1.43
C ASN A 61 5.72 -0.19 0.61
N ARG A 62 5.67 1.08 0.23
CA ARG A 62 4.72 1.60 -0.74
C ARG A 62 5.41 1.68 -2.10
N PHE A 63 4.79 1.10 -3.10
CA PHE A 63 5.31 1.07 -4.47
C PHE A 63 4.60 2.14 -5.29
N PRO A 64 5.32 3.15 -5.81
CA PRO A 64 4.71 4.19 -6.63
C PRO A 64 4.14 3.58 -7.91
N LEU A 65 2.93 3.99 -8.27
CA LEU A 65 2.27 3.56 -9.50
C LEU A 65 2.96 4.19 -10.72
N SER A 66 3.12 3.41 -11.77
CA SER A 66 3.80 3.85 -13.00
C SER A 66 2.90 4.74 -13.85
N SER A 67 1.60 4.49 -13.83
CA SER A 67 0.59 5.32 -14.48
C SER A 67 -0.78 5.14 -13.85
N ILE A 68 -1.55 6.22 -13.84
CA ILE A 68 -2.95 6.25 -13.45
C ILE A 68 -3.70 7.06 -14.48
N THR A 69 -4.78 6.52 -15.01
CA THR A 69 -5.70 7.22 -15.91
C THR A 69 -7.11 7.06 -15.38
N ALA A 70 -7.80 8.18 -15.14
CA ALA A 70 -9.20 8.18 -14.75
C ALA A 70 -10.02 8.94 -15.79
N SER A 71 -11.15 8.36 -16.19
CA SER A 71 -12.07 8.95 -17.16
C SER A 71 -13.49 8.52 -16.82
N GLY A 72 -14.36 9.51 -16.56
CA GLY A 72 -15.73 9.26 -16.12
C GLY A 72 -15.77 8.46 -14.83
N ASP A 73 -16.37 7.29 -14.88
CA ASP A 73 -16.51 6.34 -13.77
C ASP A 73 -15.39 5.29 -13.71
N SER A 74 -14.42 5.36 -14.60
CA SER A 74 -13.41 4.31 -14.80
C SER A 74 -12.02 4.79 -14.40
N ILE A 75 -11.26 3.90 -13.76
CA ILE A 75 -9.84 4.10 -13.42
C ILE A 75 -9.02 2.96 -13.99
N TYR A 76 -7.86 3.29 -14.55
CA TYR A 76 -6.85 2.37 -15.03
C TYR A 76 -5.52 2.65 -14.36
N VAL A 77 -4.88 1.62 -13.80
CA VAL A 77 -3.68 1.73 -12.98
C VAL A 77 -2.65 0.72 -13.43
N GLU A 78 -1.40 1.13 -13.53
CA GLU A 78 -0.28 0.24 -13.80
C GLU A 78 0.87 0.43 -12.80
N LEU A 79 1.47 -0.70 -12.42
CA LEU A 79 2.75 -0.78 -11.71
C LEU A 79 3.68 -1.69 -12.53
N LYS A 80 4.40 -1.07 -13.50
CA LYS A 80 5.13 -1.79 -14.57
C LYS A 80 6.23 -2.70 -14.04
N ASN A 81 6.99 -2.24 -13.04
CA ASN A 81 8.10 -3.00 -12.44
C ASN A 81 7.66 -4.29 -11.73
N MET A 82 6.37 -4.40 -11.36
CA MET A 82 5.78 -5.60 -10.74
C MET A 82 4.79 -6.32 -11.67
N GLY A 83 4.62 -5.85 -12.90
CA GLY A 83 3.68 -6.41 -13.86
C GLY A 83 2.22 -6.33 -13.42
N VAL A 84 1.88 -5.35 -12.56
CA VAL A 84 0.54 -5.17 -12.04
C VAL A 84 -0.26 -4.21 -12.90
N LYS A 85 -1.51 -4.59 -13.17
CA LYS A 85 -2.53 -3.75 -13.79
C LYS A 85 -3.84 -3.87 -13.01
N TYR A 86 -4.53 -2.76 -12.85
CA TYR A 86 -5.89 -2.73 -12.30
C TYR A 86 -6.76 -1.84 -13.16
N HIS A 87 -7.93 -2.34 -13.52
CA HIS A 87 -8.95 -1.57 -14.23
C HIS A 87 -10.28 -1.75 -13.50
N GLY A 88 -10.90 -0.65 -13.08
CA GLY A 88 -12.12 -0.68 -12.30
C GLY A 88 -13.06 0.48 -12.60
N LYS A 89 -14.31 0.30 -12.17
CA LYS A 89 -15.36 1.32 -12.21
C LYS A 89 -15.82 1.63 -10.81
N ILE A 90 -15.97 2.92 -10.51
CA ILE A 90 -16.48 3.38 -9.23
C ILE A 90 -18.01 3.20 -9.21
N GLY A 91 -18.53 2.70 -8.08
CA GLY A 91 -19.95 2.59 -7.85
C GLY A 91 -20.65 3.95 -7.69
N SER A 92 -21.96 3.96 -7.79
CA SER A 92 -22.78 5.18 -7.68
C SER A 92 -22.66 5.87 -6.31
N ASP A 93 -22.42 5.10 -5.25
CA ASP A 93 -22.18 5.57 -3.89
C ASP A 93 -20.75 6.09 -3.65
N ARG A 94 -19.84 5.91 -4.63
CA ARG A 94 -18.42 6.28 -4.61
C ARG A 94 -17.61 5.67 -3.48
N ASN A 95 -18.07 4.60 -2.88
CA ASN A 95 -17.41 3.89 -1.80
C ASN A 95 -16.72 2.59 -2.24
N GLU A 96 -17.04 2.12 -3.45
CA GLU A 96 -16.44 0.91 -4.00
C GLU A 96 -15.96 1.14 -5.44
N ILE A 97 -14.85 0.48 -5.80
CA ILE A 97 -14.38 0.35 -7.18
C ILE A 97 -14.40 -1.13 -7.52
N HIS A 98 -15.28 -1.52 -8.43
CA HIS A 98 -15.35 -2.89 -8.92
C HIS A 98 -14.46 -3.04 -10.14
N GLY A 99 -13.49 -3.96 -10.06
CA GLY A 99 -12.51 -4.06 -11.13
C GLY A 99 -11.86 -5.43 -11.26
N THR A 100 -10.90 -5.47 -12.17
CA THR A 100 -10.06 -6.62 -12.46
C THR A 100 -8.62 -6.27 -12.14
N PHE A 101 -8.00 -7.10 -11.31
CA PHE A 101 -6.57 -7.07 -11.01
C PHE A 101 -5.85 -8.12 -11.85
N GLN A 102 -4.72 -7.73 -12.40
CA GLN A 102 -3.85 -8.63 -13.17
C GLN A 102 -2.40 -8.47 -12.70
N GLN A 103 -1.72 -9.59 -12.50
CA GLN A 103 -0.28 -9.63 -12.25
C GLN A 103 0.34 -10.84 -12.97
N GLY A 104 1.15 -10.58 -13.98
CA GLY A 104 1.65 -11.64 -14.85
C GLY A 104 0.51 -12.40 -15.54
N ALA A 105 0.47 -13.70 -15.38
CA ALA A 105 -0.60 -14.57 -15.89
C ALA A 105 -1.87 -14.59 -15.00
N MET A 106 -1.78 -14.15 -13.74
CA MET A 106 -2.91 -14.12 -12.83
C MET A 106 -3.85 -12.96 -13.19
N LYS A 107 -5.14 -13.27 -13.33
CA LYS A 107 -6.20 -12.29 -13.52
C LYS A 107 -7.39 -12.66 -12.64
N THR A 108 -7.86 -11.72 -11.82
CA THR A 108 -8.95 -11.93 -10.88
C THR A 108 -9.77 -10.68 -10.66
N ASN A 109 -11.00 -10.83 -10.20
CA ASN A 109 -11.80 -9.70 -9.76
C ASN A 109 -11.27 -9.15 -8.44
N LEU A 110 -11.24 -7.83 -8.32
CA LEU A 110 -10.85 -7.13 -7.11
C LEU A 110 -11.79 -5.95 -6.89
N VAL A 111 -12.49 -5.96 -5.79
CA VAL A 111 -13.29 -4.82 -5.32
C VAL A 111 -12.42 -4.03 -4.35
N LEU A 112 -12.28 -2.75 -4.60
CA LEU A 112 -11.62 -1.82 -3.70
C LEU A 112 -12.68 -1.03 -2.93
N GLN A 113 -12.58 -1.04 -1.60
CA GLN A 113 -13.43 -0.26 -0.70
C GLN A 113 -12.67 0.98 -0.25
N ARG A 114 -13.37 2.10 -0.17
CA ARG A 114 -12.81 3.37 0.30
C ARG A 114 -12.50 3.27 1.79
N LEU A 115 -11.30 3.68 2.17
CA LEU A 115 -10.90 3.80 3.57
C LEU A 115 -11.03 5.25 4.04
N THR A 116 -11.43 5.42 5.28
CA THR A 116 -11.24 6.68 6.00
C THR A 116 -9.76 6.92 6.30
N ALA A 117 -9.38 8.16 6.61
CA ALA A 117 -7.99 8.49 6.95
C ALA A 117 -7.50 7.70 8.17
N ASP A 118 -8.36 7.49 9.16
CA ASP A 118 -8.04 6.72 10.38
C ASP A 118 -7.82 5.23 10.08
N GLU A 119 -8.64 4.63 9.23
CA GLU A 119 -8.48 3.25 8.79
C GLU A 119 -7.20 3.08 7.98
N ALA A 120 -6.93 3.99 7.04
CA ALA A 120 -5.74 3.94 6.21
C ALA A 120 -4.44 4.01 7.04
N SER A 121 -4.43 4.80 8.11
CA SER A 121 -3.29 4.91 9.02
C SER A 121 -3.01 3.61 9.78
N LYS A 122 -4.05 2.87 10.13
CA LYS A 122 -3.97 1.59 10.86
C LYS A 122 -3.57 0.43 9.96
N GLU A 123 -4.10 0.41 8.73
CA GLU A 123 -3.89 -0.69 7.77
C GLU A 123 -2.48 -0.74 7.20
N GLY A 124 -1.78 0.39 7.07
CA GLY A 124 -0.42 0.47 6.54
C GLY A 124 0.66 -0.10 7.45
N THR A 125 0.30 -0.53 8.66
CA THR A 125 1.26 -1.01 9.66
C THR A 125 1.34 -2.53 9.64
N TYR A 126 2.45 -3.06 9.11
CA TYR A 126 2.73 -4.50 9.20
C TYR A 126 3.02 -4.88 10.65
N LYS A 127 2.07 -5.52 11.31
CA LYS A 127 2.29 -6.15 12.61
C LYS A 127 2.86 -7.55 12.38
N ARG A 128 4.16 -7.73 12.58
CA ARG A 128 4.72 -9.08 12.70
C ARG A 128 4.09 -9.73 13.92
N SER A 129 3.29 -10.76 13.72
CA SER A 129 2.65 -11.53 14.79
C SER A 129 3.65 -12.13 15.80
N GLN A 130 4.91 -12.26 15.38
CA GLN A 130 6.03 -12.79 16.18
C GLN A 130 6.85 -11.71 16.89
N ARG A 131 6.46 -10.42 16.81
CA ARG A 131 7.18 -9.37 17.53
C ARG A 131 6.85 -9.46 19.01
N VAL A 132 7.83 -9.83 19.81
CA VAL A 132 7.72 -9.82 21.27
C VAL A 132 7.64 -8.36 21.73
N ASN A 133 6.65 -8.03 22.53
CA ASN A 133 6.48 -6.68 23.10
C ASN A 133 7.22 -6.57 24.45
N PRO A 134 7.82 -5.42 24.77
CA PRO A 134 8.38 -5.18 26.10
C PRO A 134 7.27 -5.21 27.20
N PRO A 135 7.62 -5.56 28.45
CA PRO A 135 8.97 -5.87 28.92
C PRO A 135 9.42 -7.27 28.52
N TYR A 136 10.68 -7.41 28.05
CA TYR A 136 11.24 -8.69 27.66
C TYR A 136 11.62 -9.52 28.89
N SER A 137 11.43 -10.84 28.82
CA SER A 137 11.90 -11.79 29.85
C SER A 137 13.39 -12.11 29.73
N TYR A 138 14.08 -11.51 28.77
CA TYR A 138 15.50 -11.72 28.46
C TYR A 138 16.20 -10.36 28.25
N ASP A 139 17.53 -10.39 28.36
CA ASP A 139 18.38 -9.25 27.99
C ASP A 139 18.78 -9.30 26.53
N THR A 140 18.97 -8.15 25.93
CA THR A 140 19.49 -8.00 24.56
C THR A 140 20.76 -7.18 24.57
N VAL A 141 21.78 -7.64 23.86
CA VAL A 141 23.06 -6.94 23.70
C VAL A 141 23.41 -6.88 22.22
N ASP A 142 23.58 -5.69 21.69
CA ASP A 142 24.10 -5.50 20.35
C ASP A 142 25.62 -5.68 20.35
N VAL A 143 26.12 -6.49 19.43
CA VAL A 143 27.52 -6.84 19.31
C VAL A 143 28.01 -6.60 17.88
N THR A 144 29.27 -6.27 17.77
CA THR A 144 29.98 -6.23 16.48
C THR A 144 31.18 -7.16 16.56
N PHE A 145 31.48 -7.86 15.47
CA PHE A 145 32.65 -8.71 15.36
C PHE A 145 33.23 -8.65 13.94
N GLU A 146 34.54 -8.82 13.85
CA GLU A 146 35.26 -8.79 12.57
C GLU A 146 35.34 -10.20 11.98
N ASN A 147 34.96 -10.33 10.72
CA ASN A 147 35.30 -11.47 9.91
C ASN A 147 36.72 -11.23 9.32
N SER A 148 37.71 -11.88 9.89
CA SER A 148 39.11 -11.69 9.50
C SER A 148 39.41 -12.20 8.08
N ILE A 149 38.59 -13.09 7.53
CA ILE A 149 38.75 -13.66 6.19
C ILE A 149 38.34 -12.64 5.14
N ASP A 150 37.12 -12.08 5.28
CA ASP A 150 36.53 -11.16 4.32
C ASP A 150 36.78 -9.70 4.66
N LYS A 151 37.45 -9.43 5.80
CA LYS A 151 37.76 -8.08 6.32
C LYS A 151 36.53 -7.17 6.43
N VAL A 152 35.40 -7.74 6.85
CA VAL A 152 34.15 -7.01 7.07
C VAL A 152 33.75 -7.07 8.54
N THR A 153 33.18 -5.97 9.03
CA THR A 153 32.58 -5.91 10.37
C THR A 153 31.13 -6.35 10.27
N LEU A 154 30.75 -7.35 11.03
CA LEU A 154 29.39 -7.85 11.15
C LEU A 154 28.75 -7.33 12.43
N ALA A 155 27.48 -7.03 12.39
CA ALA A 155 26.68 -6.66 13.55
C ALA A 155 25.68 -7.78 13.85
N GLY A 156 25.42 -7.99 15.13
CA GLY A 156 24.44 -8.95 15.58
C GLY A 156 23.84 -8.55 16.92
N THR A 157 22.74 -9.19 17.27
CA THR A 157 22.10 -9.03 18.59
C THR A 157 22.13 -10.35 19.32
N ILE A 158 22.69 -10.37 20.52
CA ILE A 158 22.64 -11.53 21.43
C ILE A 158 21.45 -11.36 22.35
N THR A 159 20.61 -12.39 22.45
CA THR A 159 19.57 -12.49 23.46
C THR A 159 19.97 -13.54 24.48
N LYS A 160 19.86 -13.22 25.76
CA LYS A 160 20.21 -14.14 26.87
C LYS A 160 19.20 -14.08 27.99
N PRO A 161 19.00 -15.17 28.74
CA PRO A 161 18.23 -15.12 29.98
C PRO A 161 18.78 -14.09 30.95
N LYS A 162 17.94 -13.50 31.79
CA LYS A 162 18.33 -12.54 32.84
C LYS A 162 19.10 -13.19 33.98
N GLU A 163 18.78 -14.44 34.26
CA GLU A 163 19.44 -15.20 35.32
C GLU A 163 20.87 -15.54 34.92
N PRO A 164 21.84 -15.46 35.83
CA PRO A 164 23.21 -15.89 35.57
C PRO A 164 23.26 -17.42 35.36
N GLY A 165 23.99 -17.86 34.35
CA GLY A 165 24.12 -19.29 34.06
C GLY A 165 24.91 -19.59 32.78
N LYS A 166 25.11 -20.88 32.51
CA LYS A 166 25.64 -21.38 31.24
C LYS A 166 24.46 -21.87 30.40
N TYR A 167 24.31 -21.32 29.24
CA TYR A 167 23.21 -21.64 28.33
C TYR A 167 23.74 -22.13 26.97
N PRO A 168 23.04 -23.04 26.32
CA PRO A 168 23.35 -23.38 24.93
C PRO A 168 23.12 -22.18 24.04
N ALA A 169 23.99 -21.97 23.05
CA ALA A 169 23.85 -20.89 22.05
C ALA A 169 23.27 -21.44 20.74
N VAL A 170 22.39 -20.66 20.13
CA VAL A 170 21.84 -20.92 18.79
C VAL A 170 22.13 -19.68 17.95
N VAL A 171 22.62 -19.88 16.73
CA VAL A 171 22.82 -18.84 15.73
C VAL A 171 21.70 -18.98 14.70
N LEU A 172 21.00 -17.87 14.40
CA LEU A 172 19.89 -17.81 13.46
C LEU A 172 20.32 -17.09 12.17
#